data_c27b0eb22fb94e9e64df70ebe333a140
#
_entry.id   c27b0eb22fb94e9e64df70ebe333a140
#
_cell.length_a   1.000
_cell.length_b   1.000
_cell.length_c   1.000
_cell.angle_alpha   90.00
_cell.angle_beta   90.00
_cell.angle_gamma   90.00
#
_symmetry.space_group_name_H-M   'P 1'
#
loop_
_entity.id
_entity.type
_entity.pdbx_description
1 polymer ?
#
loop_
_entity_poly.entity_id
_entity_poly.type
_entity_poly.pdbx_seq_one_letter_code
_entity_poly.pdbx_strand_id
1 'polypeptide(L)'
;MTTIDIIILVVIGVGVIQGLMKGFVKQLASILGLIAGLLVARALFASVAEKLAPVLGTSTVIAQILAFVLIWVAVPLGFVLVASFLTKALDAVRLGWLNRWLGSGLGALKYMILIGLAIHVLEYIDPKDEMIDATKKQESVLYYSRRDLSGIFFPVFKNVTEQLIEI
;
A
#
# COMPACT_ATOMS: atom_id res chain seq x y z
N MET A 1 -9.51 -22.60 -16.01
CA MET A 1 -9.03 -21.28 -15.59
C MET A 1 -9.97 -20.24 -16.15
N THR A 2 -10.60 -19.50 -15.32
CA THR A 2 -11.55 -18.44 -15.67
C THR A 2 -10.79 -17.18 -16.09
N THR A 3 -11.40 -16.31 -16.88
CA THR A 3 -10.80 -15.00 -17.23
C THR A 3 -10.36 -14.22 -16.00
N ILE A 4 -11.09 -14.37 -14.89
CA ILE A 4 -10.78 -13.77 -13.59
C ILE A 4 -9.45 -14.32 -13.04
N ASP A 5 -9.21 -15.63 -13.12
CA ASP A 5 -7.96 -16.24 -12.66
C ASP A 5 -6.75 -15.72 -13.43
N ILE A 6 -6.91 -15.51 -14.75
CA ILE A 6 -5.84 -14.97 -15.60
C ILE A 6 -5.52 -13.54 -15.21
N ILE A 7 -6.54 -12.68 -14.98
CA ILE A 7 -6.35 -11.30 -14.53
C ILE A 7 -5.62 -11.27 -13.18
N ILE A 8 -6.06 -12.10 -12.24
CA ILE A 8 -5.44 -12.20 -10.92
C ILE A 8 -3.97 -12.61 -11.05
N LEU A 9 -3.67 -13.63 -11.85
CA LEU A 9 -2.30 -14.10 -12.07
C LEU A 9 -1.42 -13.03 -12.71
N VAL A 10 -1.93 -12.31 -13.71
CA VAL A 10 -1.21 -11.20 -14.35
C VAL A 10 -0.90 -10.11 -13.33
N VAL A 11 -1.86 -9.71 -12.53
CA VAL A 11 -1.68 -8.65 -11.50
C VAL A 11 -0.67 -9.09 -10.43
N ILE A 12 -0.70 -10.35 -10.01
CA ILE A 12 0.32 -10.89 -9.08
C ILE A 12 1.70 -10.93 -9.75
N GLY A 13 1.76 -11.36 -11.01
CA GLY A 13 2.98 -11.37 -11.80
C GLY A 13 3.63 -9.99 -11.88
N VAL A 14 2.84 -8.95 -12.11
CA VAL A 14 3.30 -7.55 -12.03
C VAL A 14 3.85 -7.23 -10.63
N GLY A 15 3.18 -7.68 -9.57
CA GLY A 15 3.65 -7.52 -8.19
C GLY A 15 5.01 -8.17 -7.94
N VAL A 16 5.18 -9.40 -8.42
CA VAL A 16 6.46 -10.14 -8.34
C VAL A 16 7.56 -9.40 -9.07
N ILE A 17 7.32 -8.97 -10.32
CA ILE A 17 8.30 -8.24 -11.14
C ILE A 17 8.68 -6.91 -10.48
N GLN A 18 7.71 -6.13 -10.03
CA GLN A 18 7.99 -4.89 -9.30
C GLN A 18 8.77 -5.15 -8.01
N GLY A 19 8.48 -6.25 -7.33
CA GLY A 19 9.20 -6.68 -6.14
C GLY A 19 10.66 -7.01 -6.41
N LEU A 20 10.95 -7.76 -7.48
CA LEU A 20 12.29 -8.06 -7.93
C LEU A 20 13.07 -6.78 -8.30
N MET A 21 12.42 -5.83 -8.98
CA MET A 21 13.06 -4.58 -9.40
C MET A 21 13.36 -3.64 -8.24
N LYS A 22 12.44 -3.46 -7.33
CA LYS A 22 12.58 -2.55 -6.17
C LYS A 22 13.41 -3.15 -5.04
N GLY A 23 13.33 -4.46 -4.85
CA GLY A 23 13.89 -5.18 -3.72
C GLY A 23 13.07 -5.00 -2.43
N PHE A 24 13.33 -5.89 -1.47
CA PHE A 24 12.60 -5.96 -0.20
C PHE A 24 12.75 -4.67 0.63
N VAL A 25 13.98 -4.19 0.77
CA VAL A 25 14.29 -3.02 1.62
C VAL A 25 13.55 -1.77 1.16
N LYS A 26 13.52 -1.51 -0.16
CA LYS A 26 12.80 -0.35 -0.69
C LYS A 26 11.28 -0.50 -0.58
N GLN A 27 10.75 -1.70 -0.75
CA GLN A 27 9.32 -1.94 -0.58
C GLN A 27 8.89 -1.75 0.87
N LEU A 28 9.64 -2.34 1.82
CA LEU A 28 9.38 -2.19 3.24
C LEU A 28 9.48 -0.73 3.67
N ALA A 29 10.51 -0.02 3.23
CA ALA A 29 10.67 1.41 3.50
C ALA A 29 9.52 2.26 2.93
N SER A 30 8.99 1.90 1.76
CA SER A 30 7.83 2.58 1.18
C SER A 30 6.57 2.40 2.03
N ILE A 31 6.33 1.20 2.56
CA ILE A 31 5.18 0.91 3.43
C ILE A 31 5.33 1.63 4.77
N LEU A 32 6.49 1.48 5.42
CA LEU A 32 6.78 2.14 6.69
C LEU A 32 6.78 3.66 6.55
N GLY A 33 7.33 4.17 5.45
CA GLY A 33 7.33 5.59 5.14
C GLY A 33 5.93 6.17 4.95
N LEU A 34 5.02 5.41 4.33
CA LEU A 34 3.62 5.83 4.16
C LEU A 34 2.91 5.95 5.51
N ILE A 35 3.08 4.95 6.38
CA ILE A 35 2.49 4.95 7.72
C ILE A 35 3.11 6.07 8.58
N ALA A 36 4.44 6.15 8.61
CA ALA A 36 5.15 7.21 9.32
C ALA A 36 4.79 8.60 8.79
N GLY A 37 4.68 8.74 7.45
CA GLY A 37 4.26 9.98 6.81
C GLY A 37 2.89 10.45 7.25
N LEU A 38 1.93 9.54 7.37
CA LEU A 38 0.59 9.85 7.85
C LEU A 38 0.60 10.31 9.32
N LEU A 39 1.33 9.60 10.18
CA LEU A 39 1.44 9.94 11.60
C LEU A 39 2.14 11.29 11.80
N VAL A 40 3.26 11.51 11.11
CA VAL A 40 4.01 12.78 11.17
C VAL A 40 3.21 13.94 10.58
N ALA A 41 2.52 13.72 9.44
CA ALA A 41 1.65 14.72 8.85
C ALA A 41 0.55 15.13 9.82
N ARG A 42 -0.13 14.15 10.47
CA ARG A 42 -1.16 14.42 11.49
C ARG A 42 -0.61 15.19 12.68
N ALA A 43 0.61 14.90 13.11
CA ALA A 43 1.21 15.57 14.27
C ALA A 43 1.70 16.99 13.98
N LEU A 44 2.19 17.26 12.77
CA LEU A 44 2.92 18.50 12.45
C LEU A 44 2.21 19.43 11.47
N PHE A 45 1.10 19.03 10.81
CA PHE A 45 0.48 19.84 9.77
C PHE A 45 0.08 21.24 10.27
N ALA A 46 -0.44 21.37 11.49
CA ALA A 46 -0.87 22.64 12.06
C ALA A 46 0.32 23.61 12.25
N SER A 47 1.40 23.12 12.87
CA SER A 47 2.61 23.95 13.12
C SER A 47 3.32 24.35 11.82
N VAL A 48 3.29 23.49 10.80
CA VAL A 48 3.84 23.82 9.48
C VAL A 48 2.92 24.79 8.75
N ALA A 49 1.60 24.64 8.85
CA ALA A 49 0.63 25.53 8.24
C ALA A 49 0.71 26.97 8.78
N GLU A 50 0.93 27.14 10.09
CA GLU A 50 1.12 28.47 10.72
C GLU A 50 2.29 29.24 10.09
N LYS A 51 3.35 28.53 9.71
CA LYS A 51 4.51 29.14 9.03
C LYS A 51 4.28 29.30 7.53
N LEU A 52 3.48 28.43 6.93
CA LEU A 52 3.25 28.39 5.50
C LEU A 52 2.20 29.42 5.05
N ALA A 53 1.15 29.65 5.85
CA ALA A 53 0.06 30.57 5.52
C ALA A 53 0.53 31.99 5.21
N PRO A 54 1.38 32.66 6.02
CA PRO A 54 1.85 34.03 5.72
C PRO A 54 2.77 34.06 4.51
N VAL A 55 3.56 32.99 4.27
CA VAL A 55 4.49 32.95 3.11
C VAL A 55 3.73 32.80 1.80
N LEU A 56 2.64 32.04 1.80
CA LEU A 56 1.82 31.79 0.62
C LEU A 56 0.71 32.84 0.44
N GLY A 57 0.43 33.65 1.44
CA GLY A 57 -0.68 34.60 1.42
C GLY A 57 -2.05 33.92 1.29
N THR A 58 -2.18 32.69 1.79
CA THR A 58 -3.40 31.86 1.68
C THR A 58 -4.14 31.76 3.02
N SER A 59 -5.38 31.27 2.95
CA SER A 59 -6.15 30.98 4.17
C SER A 59 -5.51 29.85 4.97
N THR A 60 -5.70 29.85 6.29
CA THR A 60 -5.18 28.83 7.20
C THR A 60 -5.59 27.41 6.80
N VAL A 61 -6.81 27.23 6.29
CA VAL A 61 -7.32 25.93 5.85
C VAL A 61 -6.53 25.40 4.66
N ILE A 62 -6.26 26.25 3.66
CA ILE A 62 -5.47 25.86 2.48
C ILE A 62 -4.04 25.53 2.91
N ALA A 63 -3.45 26.34 3.79
CA ALA A 63 -2.12 26.10 4.32
C ALA A 63 -2.04 24.75 5.09
N GLN A 64 -3.07 24.38 5.84
CA GLN A 64 -3.14 23.10 6.54
C GLN A 64 -3.19 21.91 5.57
N ILE A 65 -4.01 21.98 4.53
CA ILE A 65 -4.09 20.94 3.50
C ILE A 65 -2.73 20.78 2.80
N LEU A 66 -2.11 21.89 2.39
CA LEU A 66 -0.81 21.88 1.74
C LEU A 66 0.29 21.32 2.66
N ALA A 67 0.33 21.76 3.92
CA ALA A 67 1.28 21.26 4.90
C ALA A 67 1.12 19.76 5.13
N PHE A 68 -0.12 19.27 5.26
CA PHE A 68 -0.39 17.84 5.41
C PHE A 68 0.11 17.04 4.20
N VAL A 69 -0.26 17.42 2.99
CA VAL A 69 0.16 16.75 1.76
C VAL A 69 1.68 16.79 1.60
N LEU A 70 2.30 17.94 1.87
CA LEU A 70 3.74 18.09 1.77
C LEU A 70 4.49 17.13 2.70
N ILE A 71 4.10 17.04 3.97
CA ILE A 71 4.70 16.15 4.95
C ILE A 71 4.44 14.69 4.55
N TRP A 72 3.18 14.36 4.19
CA TRP A 72 2.78 13.01 3.83
C TRP A 72 3.51 12.47 2.59
N VAL A 73 3.96 13.34 1.70
CA VAL A 73 4.79 12.97 0.53
C VAL A 73 6.28 12.98 0.88
N ALA A 74 6.75 13.99 1.62
CA ALA A 74 8.18 14.15 1.92
C ALA A 74 8.74 13.03 2.80
N VAL A 75 7.98 12.59 3.81
CA VAL A 75 8.43 11.53 4.74
C VAL A 75 8.66 10.19 4.03
N PRO A 76 7.72 9.65 3.24
CA PRO A 76 7.97 8.43 2.46
C PRO A 76 9.15 8.55 1.49
N LEU A 77 9.32 9.70 0.86
CA LEU A 77 10.49 9.92 -0.02
C LEU A 77 11.81 9.83 0.75
N GLY A 78 11.87 10.39 1.96
CA GLY A 78 13.04 10.24 2.85
C GLY A 78 13.32 8.77 3.17
N PHE A 79 12.31 7.99 3.51
CA PHE A 79 12.45 6.54 3.76
C PHE A 79 12.98 5.80 2.53
N VAL A 80 12.48 6.11 1.33
CA VAL A 80 12.93 5.47 0.08
C VAL A 80 14.37 5.87 -0.24
N LEU A 81 14.79 7.09 0.05
CA LEU A 81 16.19 7.52 -0.13
C LEU A 81 17.12 6.72 0.79
N VAL A 82 16.82 6.64 2.08
CA VAL A 82 17.60 5.81 3.03
C VAL A 82 17.64 4.35 2.60
N ALA A 83 16.51 3.78 2.20
CA ALA A 83 16.44 2.42 1.68
C ALA A 83 17.27 2.20 0.41
N SER A 84 17.43 3.24 -0.41
CA SER A 84 18.26 3.16 -1.60
C SER A 84 19.77 3.04 -1.26
N PHE A 85 20.22 3.75 -0.24
CA PHE A 85 21.59 3.60 0.27
C PHE A 85 21.81 2.20 0.87
N LEU A 86 20.86 1.71 1.66
CA LEU A 86 20.91 0.38 2.26
C LEU A 86 20.91 -0.72 1.19
N THR A 87 20.12 -0.57 0.13
CA THR A 87 20.12 -1.51 -0.99
C THR A 87 21.48 -1.56 -1.69
N LYS A 88 22.11 -0.41 -1.91
CA LYS A 88 23.47 -0.35 -2.48
C LYS A 88 24.50 -1.04 -1.57
N ALA A 89 24.39 -0.88 -0.25
CA ALA A 89 25.25 -1.58 0.70
C ALA A 89 25.06 -3.10 0.65
N LEU A 90 23.82 -3.58 0.52
CA LEU A 90 23.52 -5.01 0.32
C LEU A 90 24.11 -5.55 -1.00
N ASP A 91 24.05 -4.77 -2.07
CA ASP A 91 24.66 -5.15 -3.35
C ASP A 91 26.21 -5.25 -3.21
N ALA A 92 26.84 -4.36 -2.47
CA ALA A 92 28.28 -4.37 -2.22
C ALA A 92 28.76 -5.62 -1.47
N VAL A 93 27.95 -6.15 -0.54
CA VAL A 93 28.24 -7.41 0.17
C VAL A 93 27.65 -8.65 -0.51
N ARG A 94 27.26 -8.55 -1.78
CA ARG A 94 26.68 -9.62 -2.61
C ARG A 94 25.35 -10.21 -2.09
N LEU A 95 24.65 -9.49 -1.23
CA LEU A 95 23.31 -9.87 -0.74
C LEU A 95 22.15 -9.27 -1.57
N GLY A 96 22.46 -8.59 -2.67
CA GLY A 96 21.45 -7.97 -3.53
C GLY A 96 20.46 -8.96 -4.14
N TRP A 97 20.90 -10.19 -4.45
CA TRP A 97 20.03 -11.24 -4.94
C TRP A 97 18.94 -11.63 -3.92
N LEU A 98 19.34 -11.77 -2.66
CA LEU A 98 18.43 -12.09 -1.55
C LEU A 98 17.39 -10.96 -1.35
N ASN A 99 17.86 -9.71 -1.38
CA ASN A 99 17.00 -8.53 -1.30
C ASN A 99 15.94 -8.50 -2.43
N ARG A 100 16.30 -8.90 -3.64
CA ARG A 100 15.39 -8.98 -4.78
C ARG A 100 14.38 -10.11 -4.64
N TRP A 101 14.81 -11.31 -4.25
CA TRP A 101 13.93 -12.45 -4.03
C TRP A 101 12.92 -12.20 -2.92
N LEU A 102 13.37 -11.69 -1.78
CA LEU A 102 12.46 -11.27 -0.69
C LEU A 102 11.52 -10.15 -1.16
N GLY A 103 12.02 -9.25 -2.00
CA GLY A 103 11.22 -8.21 -2.63
C GLY A 103 10.10 -8.78 -3.52
N SER A 104 10.37 -9.85 -4.28
CA SER A 104 9.36 -10.51 -5.10
C SER A 104 8.23 -11.11 -4.26
N GLY A 105 8.57 -11.76 -3.15
CA GLY A 105 7.60 -12.30 -2.19
C GLY A 105 6.73 -11.20 -1.57
N LEU A 106 7.34 -10.11 -1.11
CA LEU A 106 6.61 -8.96 -0.57
C LEU A 106 5.75 -8.26 -1.64
N GLY A 107 6.25 -8.19 -2.88
CA GLY A 107 5.51 -7.69 -4.03
C GLY A 107 4.27 -8.53 -4.33
N ALA A 108 4.41 -9.85 -4.38
CA ALA A 108 3.29 -10.78 -4.55
C ALA A 108 2.25 -10.60 -3.42
N LEU A 109 2.70 -10.59 -2.17
CA LEU A 109 1.84 -10.41 -1.00
C LEU A 109 1.06 -9.09 -1.05
N LYS A 110 1.73 -7.98 -1.37
CA LYS A 110 1.10 -6.66 -1.51
C LYS A 110 -0.02 -6.68 -2.55
N TYR A 111 0.25 -7.24 -3.73
CA TYR A 111 -0.76 -7.31 -4.78
C TYR A 111 -1.87 -8.31 -4.47
N MET A 112 -1.57 -9.37 -3.72
CA MET A 112 -2.59 -10.25 -3.17
C MET A 112 -3.57 -9.51 -2.27
N ILE A 113 -3.07 -8.70 -1.36
CA ILE A 113 -3.91 -7.91 -0.45
C ILE A 113 -4.73 -6.90 -1.24
N LEU A 114 -4.14 -6.22 -2.23
CA LEU A 114 -4.85 -5.26 -3.07
C LEU A 114 -5.99 -5.92 -3.88
N ILE A 115 -5.76 -7.11 -4.44
CA ILE A 115 -6.80 -7.85 -5.14
C ILE A 115 -7.89 -8.29 -4.17
N GLY A 116 -7.53 -8.79 -2.99
CA GLY A 116 -8.51 -9.16 -1.95
C GLY A 116 -9.38 -7.97 -1.53
N LEU A 117 -8.76 -6.81 -1.35
CA LEU A 117 -9.48 -5.57 -1.05
C LEU A 117 -10.39 -5.14 -2.21
N ALA A 118 -9.90 -5.21 -3.46
CA ALA A 118 -10.69 -4.88 -4.64
C ALA A 118 -11.90 -5.80 -4.80
N ILE A 119 -11.73 -7.12 -4.57
CA ILE A 119 -12.82 -8.09 -4.57
C ILE A 119 -13.85 -7.74 -3.49
N HIS A 120 -13.40 -7.40 -2.29
CA HIS A 120 -14.29 -7.06 -1.18
C HIS A 120 -15.10 -5.77 -1.44
N VAL A 121 -14.45 -4.76 -2.01
CA VAL A 121 -15.13 -3.52 -2.44
C VAL A 121 -16.14 -3.82 -3.54
N LEU A 122 -15.81 -4.70 -4.48
CA LEU A 122 -16.70 -5.09 -5.58
C LEU A 122 -17.94 -5.85 -5.06
N GLU A 123 -17.75 -6.78 -4.12
CA GLU A 123 -18.87 -7.48 -3.44
C GLU A 123 -19.76 -6.52 -2.63
N TYR A 124 -19.15 -5.48 -2.04
CA TYR A 124 -19.92 -4.46 -1.31
C TYR A 124 -20.78 -3.58 -2.23
N ILE A 125 -20.28 -3.26 -3.44
CA ILE A 125 -20.96 -2.43 -4.42
C ILE A 125 -22.01 -3.24 -5.21
N ASP A 126 -21.74 -4.53 -5.45
CA ASP A 126 -22.58 -5.44 -6.26
C ASP A 126 -23.13 -6.63 -5.44
N PRO A 127 -23.99 -6.39 -4.44
CA PRO A 127 -24.51 -7.44 -3.57
C PRO A 127 -25.49 -8.38 -4.31
N LYS A 128 -25.96 -8.01 -5.52
CA LYS A 128 -26.91 -8.79 -6.34
C LYS A 128 -26.24 -9.54 -7.49
N ASP A 129 -24.89 -9.54 -7.59
CA ASP A 129 -24.13 -10.19 -8.66
C ASP A 129 -24.54 -9.76 -10.09
N GLU A 130 -24.98 -8.50 -10.24
CA GLU A 130 -25.44 -7.95 -11.53
C GLU A 130 -24.26 -7.58 -12.47
N MET A 131 -23.11 -7.19 -11.90
CA MET A 131 -21.92 -6.78 -12.67
C MET A 131 -21.03 -7.97 -13.07
N ILE A 132 -20.95 -9.00 -12.23
CA ILE A 132 -20.17 -10.21 -12.52
C ILE A 132 -21.03 -11.42 -12.18
N ASP A 133 -21.37 -12.22 -13.19
CA ASP A 133 -22.16 -13.45 -13.04
C ASP A 133 -21.64 -14.31 -11.89
N ALA A 134 -22.53 -14.70 -10.99
CA ALA A 134 -22.22 -15.57 -9.84
C ALA A 134 -21.54 -16.89 -10.27
N THR A 135 -21.86 -17.38 -11.45
CA THR A 135 -21.27 -18.59 -12.04
C THR A 135 -19.77 -18.41 -12.32
N LYS A 136 -19.38 -17.25 -12.85
CA LYS A 136 -17.96 -16.93 -13.12
C LYS A 136 -17.15 -16.73 -11.84
N LYS A 137 -17.79 -16.22 -10.79
CA LYS A 137 -17.18 -16.10 -9.46
C LYS A 137 -16.96 -17.49 -8.85
N GLN A 138 -17.93 -18.41 -8.99
CA GLN A 138 -17.86 -19.78 -8.44
C GLN A 138 -16.84 -20.67 -9.14
N GLU A 139 -16.60 -20.49 -10.43
CA GLU A 139 -15.63 -21.25 -11.21
C GLU A 139 -14.17 -20.80 -10.99
N SER A 140 -13.95 -19.63 -10.37
CA SER A 140 -12.60 -19.12 -10.10
C SER A 140 -12.07 -19.64 -8.77
N VAL A 141 -11.13 -20.56 -8.83
CA VAL A 141 -10.44 -21.14 -7.66
C VAL A 141 -9.68 -20.06 -6.88
N LEU A 142 -9.08 -19.10 -7.59
CA LEU A 142 -8.32 -18.02 -6.97
C LEU A 142 -9.21 -16.96 -6.32
N TYR A 143 -10.41 -16.75 -6.80
CA TYR A 143 -11.38 -15.82 -6.22
C TYR A 143 -11.82 -16.27 -4.83
N TYR A 144 -12.22 -17.54 -4.68
CA TYR A 144 -12.66 -18.09 -3.39
C TYR A 144 -11.54 -18.31 -2.38
N SER A 145 -10.39 -18.80 -2.82
CA SER A 145 -9.23 -18.99 -1.93
C SER A 145 -8.74 -17.71 -1.28
N ARG A 146 -9.03 -16.54 -1.87
CA ARG A 146 -8.65 -15.22 -1.35
C ARG A 146 -9.71 -14.56 -0.48
N ARG A 147 -10.96 -14.93 -0.63
CA ARG A 147 -12.03 -14.50 0.26
C ARG A 147 -11.72 -14.89 1.70
N ASP A 148 -11.22 -16.12 1.91
CA ASP A 148 -10.82 -16.59 3.24
C ASP A 148 -9.61 -15.82 3.79
N LEU A 149 -8.64 -15.46 2.95
CA LEU A 149 -7.48 -14.65 3.36
C LEU A 149 -7.86 -13.21 3.71
N SER A 150 -8.78 -12.58 2.98
CA SER A 150 -9.25 -11.23 3.30
C SER A 150 -10.05 -11.20 4.61
N GLY A 151 -10.79 -12.27 4.93
CA GLY A 151 -11.49 -12.46 6.20
C GLY A 151 -10.56 -12.51 7.41
N ILE A 152 -9.31 -12.93 7.24
CA ILE A 152 -8.31 -12.96 8.30
C ILE A 152 -7.68 -11.57 8.51
N PHE A 153 -7.48 -10.81 7.44
CA PHE A 153 -6.82 -9.51 7.50
C PHE A 153 -7.76 -8.34 7.84
N PHE A 154 -9.05 -8.45 7.50
CA PHE A 154 -10.03 -7.39 7.73
C PHE A 154 -10.23 -7.05 9.22
N PRO A 155 -10.36 -8.01 10.18
CA PRO A 155 -10.44 -7.68 11.59
C PRO A 155 -9.16 -7.03 12.13
N VAL A 156 -7.98 -7.41 11.60
CA VAL A 156 -6.71 -6.78 11.98
C VAL A 156 -6.65 -5.32 11.50
N PHE A 157 -7.09 -5.07 10.26
CA PHE A 157 -7.16 -3.70 9.72
C PHE A 157 -8.17 -2.83 10.48
N LYS A 158 -9.35 -3.38 10.83
CA LYS A 158 -10.38 -2.69 11.59
C LYS A 158 -9.87 -2.30 12.98
N ASN A 159 -9.25 -3.23 13.70
CA ASN A 159 -8.70 -2.96 15.03
C ASN A 159 -7.59 -1.92 15.00
N VAL A 160 -6.70 -1.96 14.00
CA VAL A 160 -5.64 -0.95 13.81
C VAL A 160 -6.23 0.42 13.48
N THR A 161 -7.28 0.46 12.65
CA THR A 161 -7.91 1.73 12.27
C THR A 161 -8.69 2.34 13.45
N GLU A 162 -9.40 1.54 14.24
CA GLU A 162 -10.10 2.00 15.45
C GLU A 162 -9.10 2.52 16.50
N GLN A 163 -8.00 1.83 16.74
CA GLN A 163 -6.94 2.30 17.65
C GLN A 163 -6.25 3.60 17.17
N LEU A 164 -6.17 3.82 15.84
CA LEU A 164 -5.60 5.05 15.29
C LEU A 164 -6.57 6.24 15.32
N ILE A 165 -7.88 5.98 15.43
CA ILE A 165 -8.92 7.02 15.49
C ILE A 165 -9.17 7.46 16.94
N GLU A 166 -8.96 6.58 17.93
CA GLU A 166 -9.15 6.86 19.36
C GLU A 166 -7.95 7.61 20.01
N ILE A 167 -6.85 7.83 19.30
CA ILE A 167 -5.72 8.65 19.73
C ILE A 167 -5.86 10.05 19.12
#